data_a48afaa088eff8877f443f74968e43c0
#
_entry.id   a48afaa088eff8877f443f74968e43c0
#
_cell.length_a   1.000
_cell.length_b   1.000
_cell.length_c   1.000
_cell.angle_alpha   90.00
_cell.angle_beta   90.00
_cell.angle_gamma   90.00
#
_symmetry.space_group_name_H-M   'P 1'
#
loop_
_entity.id
_entity.type
_entity.pdbx_description
1 polymer ?
#
loop_
_entity_poly.entity_id
_entity_poly.type
_entity_poly.pdbx_seq_one_letter_code
_entity_poly.pdbx_strand_id
1 'polypeptide(L)'
;MHDFQFRAKGDKRLKAFSLQDLKKSHTVNIKWRFQKNNDNGQVITYVIDNINKQHCVVEACKRIYKRAISLKIPQDRPIAVFTQEKMGRNKTSYINDIHIKNLLQEAAKNEYNIHCKKELSAFTSHSIRVGACVLLHTQNISPEDIKFRLRWRSDTFRTYLRNNLQLAEKHRDAIANA
;
A
#
# COMPACT_ATOMS: atom_id res chain seq x y z
N MET A 1 8.52 8.18 12.14
CA MET A 1 8.17 6.89 12.74
C MET A 1 6.88 6.94 13.58
N HIS A 2 6.47 8.08 14.10
CA HIS A 2 5.25 8.22 14.92
C HIS A 2 3.94 7.87 14.22
N ASP A 3 3.96 7.73 12.90
CA ASP A 3 2.76 7.46 12.11
C ASP A 3 2.33 6.00 12.13
N PHE A 4 3.22 5.11 12.58
CA PHE A 4 2.91 3.69 12.77
C PHE A 4 2.71 3.40 14.26
N GLN A 5 1.54 2.90 14.59
CA GLN A 5 1.16 2.47 15.93
C GLN A 5 0.86 0.98 15.93
N PHE A 6 1.79 0.19 16.42
CA PHE A 6 1.59 -1.26 16.52
C PHE A 6 0.85 -1.63 17.81
N ARG A 7 -0.05 -2.60 17.73
CA ARG A 7 -0.84 -3.10 18.86
C ARG A 7 -0.82 -4.63 18.90
N ALA A 8 -0.78 -5.20 20.08
CA ALA A 8 -0.94 -6.63 20.29
C ALA A 8 -2.42 -7.04 20.20
N LYS A 9 -2.70 -8.33 20.19
CA LYS A 9 -4.06 -8.85 20.30
C LYS A 9 -4.71 -8.29 21.58
N GLY A 10 -5.97 -7.87 21.51
CA GLY A 10 -6.66 -7.18 22.59
C GLY A 10 -6.36 -5.69 22.69
N ASP A 11 -5.90 -5.07 21.61
CA ASP A 11 -5.71 -3.61 21.46
C ASP A 11 -4.64 -2.95 22.35
N LYS A 12 -3.80 -3.75 23.01
CA LYS A 12 -2.71 -3.23 23.82
C LYS A 12 -1.65 -2.55 22.95
N ARG A 13 -1.43 -1.26 23.17
CA ARG A 13 -0.40 -0.48 22.47
C ARG A 13 1.00 -1.04 22.80
N LEU A 14 1.78 -1.30 21.78
CA LEU A 14 3.17 -1.76 21.90
C LEU A 14 4.14 -0.58 21.83
N LYS A 15 5.22 -0.66 22.60
CA LYS A 15 6.31 0.31 22.51
C LYS A 15 7.05 0.06 21.19
N ALA A 16 6.99 1.05 20.28
CA ALA A 16 7.47 0.92 18.92
C ALA A 16 8.99 0.66 18.78
N PHE A 17 9.77 0.82 19.84
CA PHE A 17 11.22 0.72 19.79
C PHE A 17 11.79 -0.65 20.15
N SER A 18 10.94 -1.60 20.59
CA SER A 18 11.35 -2.95 20.92
C SER A 18 11.10 -3.88 19.73
N LEU A 19 12.17 -4.48 19.19
CA LEU A 19 12.04 -5.51 18.16
C LEU A 19 11.24 -6.73 18.65
N GLN A 20 11.28 -7.02 19.96
CA GLN A 20 10.48 -8.09 20.56
C GLN A 20 8.99 -7.73 20.57
N ASP A 21 8.65 -6.47 20.85
CA ASP A 21 7.27 -6.01 20.81
C ASP A 21 6.70 -6.01 19.39
N LEU A 22 7.51 -5.66 18.39
CA LEU A 22 7.10 -5.77 16.98
C LEU A 22 6.70 -7.20 16.58
N LYS A 23 7.32 -8.23 17.15
CA LYS A 23 6.92 -9.63 16.89
C LYS A 23 5.51 -9.94 17.39
N LYS A 24 5.07 -9.28 18.47
CA LYS A 24 3.75 -9.46 19.09
C LYS A 24 2.64 -8.65 18.39
N SER A 25 2.98 -7.85 17.38
CA SER A 25 2.01 -6.97 16.73
C SER A 25 0.93 -7.78 16.00
N HIS A 26 -0.31 -7.49 16.32
CA HIS A 26 -1.50 -8.05 15.69
C HIS A 26 -2.15 -7.04 14.72
N THR A 27 -2.08 -5.75 15.06
CA THR A 27 -2.58 -4.67 14.22
C THR A 27 -1.55 -3.57 14.05
N VAL A 28 -1.69 -2.78 12.99
CA VAL A 28 -0.99 -1.52 12.79
C VAL A 28 -1.96 -0.43 12.42
N ASN A 29 -1.90 0.69 13.13
CA ASN A 29 -2.57 1.92 12.78
C ASN A 29 -1.60 2.80 12.01
N ILE A 30 -1.98 3.23 10.81
CA ILE A 30 -1.21 4.16 9.99
C ILE A 30 -1.89 5.51 10.03
N LYS A 31 -1.20 6.52 10.56
CA LYS A 31 -1.68 7.91 10.58
C LYS A 31 -1.12 8.68 9.40
N TRP A 32 -1.99 9.27 8.61
CA TRP A 32 -1.63 10.10 7.48
C TRP A 32 -1.53 11.57 7.90
N ARG A 33 -0.31 12.08 8.06
CA ARG A 33 -0.09 13.48 8.52
C ARG A 33 -0.53 14.49 7.49
N PHE A 34 -0.14 14.26 6.24
CA PHE A 34 -0.38 15.17 5.14
C PHE A 34 -1.00 14.43 3.97
N GLN A 35 -2.08 14.95 3.47
CA GLN A 35 -2.79 14.41 2.33
C GLN A 35 -3.13 15.54 1.36
N LYS A 36 -3.06 15.25 0.05
CA LYS A 36 -3.42 16.20 -1.01
C LYS A 36 -4.82 16.78 -0.82
N ASN A 37 -5.71 16.04 -0.19
CA ASN A 37 -7.11 16.41 0.01
C ASN A 37 -7.40 17.08 1.35
N ASN A 38 -6.37 17.46 2.13
CA ASN A 38 -6.49 18.04 3.47
C ASN A 38 -7.17 17.13 4.53
N ASP A 39 -7.34 15.83 4.27
CA ASP A 39 -7.81 14.85 5.25
C ASP A 39 -6.68 14.42 6.19
N ASN A 40 -6.01 15.42 6.78
CA ASN A 40 -4.84 15.23 7.60
C ASN A 40 -5.20 14.59 8.93
N GLY A 41 -4.34 13.69 9.40
CA GLY A 41 -4.51 13.03 10.69
C GLY A 41 -5.39 11.78 10.66
N GLN A 42 -5.98 11.44 9.51
CA GLN A 42 -6.77 10.22 9.36
C GLN A 42 -5.93 8.97 9.70
N VAL A 43 -6.55 8.04 10.43
CA VAL A 43 -5.92 6.77 10.83
C VAL A 43 -6.64 5.62 10.15
N ILE A 44 -5.87 4.71 9.56
CA ILE A 44 -6.39 3.46 9.01
C ILE A 44 -5.75 2.30 9.76
N THR A 45 -6.58 1.36 10.22
CA THR A 45 -6.15 0.16 10.94
C THR A 45 -6.08 -1.02 9.98
N TYR A 46 -4.98 -1.77 10.08
CA TYR A 46 -4.78 -3.04 9.39
C TYR A 46 -4.54 -4.14 10.40
N VAL A 47 -5.13 -5.30 10.14
CA VAL A 47 -4.99 -6.52 10.95
C VAL A 47 -3.99 -7.45 10.29
N ILE A 48 -3.26 -8.23 11.09
CA ILE A 48 -2.28 -9.20 10.59
C ILE A 48 -2.99 -10.28 9.76
N ASP A 49 -2.43 -10.57 8.59
CA ASP A 49 -2.79 -11.74 7.81
C ASP A 49 -1.80 -12.86 8.11
N ASN A 50 -2.29 -13.92 8.76
CA ASN A 50 -1.48 -15.08 9.10
C ASN A 50 -1.38 -16.09 7.95
N ILE A 51 -2.28 -16.00 6.97
CA ILE A 51 -2.33 -16.92 5.82
C ILE A 51 -1.37 -16.42 4.75
N ASN A 52 -1.50 -15.16 4.35
CA ASN A 52 -0.72 -14.58 3.26
C ASN A 52 0.26 -13.50 3.78
N LYS A 53 1.33 -13.94 4.42
CA LYS A 53 2.33 -13.05 5.03
C LYS A 53 3.04 -12.13 4.02
N GLN A 54 3.11 -12.51 2.75
CA GLN A 54 3.77 -11.70 1.70
C GLN A 54 2.97 -10.43 1.43
N HIS A 55 1.65 -10.51 1.43
CA HIS A 55 0.75 -9.38 1.19
C HIS A 55 0.23 -8.73 2.48
N CYS A 56 0.69 -9.21 3.64
CA CYS A 56 0.27 -8.67 4.93
C CYS A 56 0.81 -7.26 5.17
N VAL A 57 -0.09 -6.28 5.31
CA VAL A 57 0.28 -4.87 5.57
C VAL A 57 1.02 -4.72 6.89
N VAL A 58 0.62 -5.46 7.94
CA VAL A 58 1.30 -5.42 9.25
C VAL A 58 2.74 -5.89 9.12
N GLU A 59 2.99 -6.99 8.40
CA GLU A 59 4.34 -7.49 8.16
C GLU A 59 5.18 -6.54 7.29
N ALA A 60 4.57 -5.92 6.28
CA ALA A 60 5.23 -4.89 5.48
C ALA A 60 5.65 -3.68 6.35
N CYS A 61 4.76 -3.19 7.20
CA CYS A 61 5.06 -2.10 8.13
C CYS A 61 6.17 -2.48 9.12
N LYS A 62 6.19 -3.70 9.64
CA LYS A 62 7.27 -4.20 10.49
C LYS A 62 8.62 -4.19 9.78
N ARG A 63 8.67 -4.64 8.51
CA ARG A 63 9.90 -4.64 7.70
C ARG A 63 10.43 -3.22 7.49
N ILE A 64 9.56 -2.30 7.08
CA ILE A 64 9.91 -0.88 6.89
C ILE A 64 10.44 -0.28 8.20
N TYR A 65 9.75 -0.54 9.30
CA TYR A 65 10.11 -0.01 10.61
C TYR A 65 11.47 -0.54 11.11
N LYS A 66 11.70 -1.86 11.01
CA LYS A 66 12.98 -2.49 11.35
C LYS A 66 14.13 -1.90 10.52
N ARG A 67 13.91 -1.69 9.22
CA ARG A 67 14.89 -1.09 8.33
C ARG A 67 15.22 0.35 8.75
N ALA A 68 14.22 1.15 9.07
CA ALA A 68 14.44 2.52 9.55
C ALA A 68 15.26 2.56 10.84
N ILE A 69 15.00 1.64 11.78
CA ILE A 69 15.80 1.49 13.00
C ILE A 69 17.26 1.11 12.67
N SER A 70 17.48 0.10 11.81
CA SER A 70 18.84 -0.34 11.45
C SER A 70 19.65 0.75 10.76
N LEU A 71 18.99 1.63 10.01
CA LEU A 71 19.58 2.79 9.36
C LEU A 71 19.66 4.03 10.27
N LYS A 72 19.27 3.91 11.55
CA LYS A 72 19.28 4.99 12.55
C LYS A 72 18.50 6.24 12.08
N ILE A 73 17.38 6.04 11.38
CA ILE A 73 16.58 7.14 10.87
C ILE A 73 15.92 7.89 12.04
N PRO A 74 16.04 9.23 12.12
CA PRO A 74 15.37 10.02 13.15
C PRO A 74 13.84 9.83 13.11
N GLN A 75 13.20 9.95 14.27
CA GLN A 75 11.76 9.65 14.40
C GLN A 75 10.85 10.62 13.64
N ASP A 76 11.30 11.85 13.45
CA ASP A 76 10.61 12.91 12.72
C ASP A 76 10.74 12.78 11.19
N ARG A 77 11.64 11.91 10.71
CA ARG A 77 11.88 11.69 9.29
C ARG A 77 11.00 10.57 8.70
N PRO A 78 10.76 10.59 7.36
CA PRO A 78 10.09 9.50 6.68
C PRO A 78 10.80 8.16 6.89
N ILE A 79 10.04 7.09 7.06
CA ILE A 79 10.59 5.75 7.35
C ILE A 79 10.79 4.88 6.10
N ALA A 80 10.20 5.27 4.97
CA ALA A 80 10.37 4.57 3.70
C ALA A 80 11.72 4.95 3.10
N VAL A 81 12.77 4.23 3.48
CA VAL A 81 14.18 4.52 3.15
C VAL A 81 14.88 3.32 2.54
N PHE A 82 15.91 3.60 1.75
CA PHE A 82 16.82 2.62 1.20
C PHE A 82 18.24 3.18 1.15
N THR A 83 19.22 2.31 1.03
CA THR A 83 20.61 2.69 0.84
C THR A 83 21.00 2.54 -0.62
N GLN A 84 21.69 3.54 -1.14
CA GLN A 84 22.33 3.50 -2.45
C GLN A 84 23.84 3.64 -2.25
N GLU A 85 24.61 2.81 -2.94
CA GLU A 85 26.03 3.03 -3.08
C GLU A 85 26.28 4.13 -4.13
N LYS A 86 26.90 5.21 -3.71
CA LYS A 86 27.35 6.29 -4.58
C LYS A 86 28.81 6.60 -4.28
N MET A 87 29.68 6.42 -5.27
CA MET A 87 31.12 6.70 -5.16
C MET A 87 31.78 6.00 -3.95
N GLY A 88 31.50 4.70 -3.76
CA GLY A 88 32.04 3.92 -2.66
C GLY A 88 31.48 4.26 -1.26
N ARG A 89 30.42 5.09 -1.19
CA ARG A 89 29.76 5.46 0.07
C ARG A 89 28.28 5.08 0.05
N ASN A 90 27.82 4.47 1.13
CA ASN A 90 26.41 4.19 1.33
C ASN A 90 25.66 5.49 1.69
N LYS A 91 24.76 5.95 0.81
CA LYS A 91 23.88 7.08 1.05
C LYS A 91 22.45 6.60 1.29
N THR A 92 21.86 7.03 2.40
CA THR A 92 20.43 6.81 2.66
C THR A 92 19.58 7.75 1.81
N SER A 93 18.60 7.19 1.11
CA SER A 93 17.65 7.91 0.26
C SER A 93 16.23 7.56 0.65
N TYR A 94 15.28 8.45 0.38
CA TYR A 94 13.86 8.23 0.64
C TYR A 94 13.16 7.67 -0.61
N ILE A 95 12.27 6.70 -0.39
CA ILE A 95 11.43 6.16 -1.46
C ILE A 95 10.41 7.24 -1.85
N ASN A 96 10.30 7.50 -3.13
CA ASN A 96 9.34 8.43 -3.73
C ASN A 96 8.58 7.76 -4.89
N ASP A 97 7.70 8.50 -5.52
CA ASP A 97 6.85 8.04 -6.62
C ASP A 97 7.65 7.50 -7.82
N ILE A 98 8.77 8.14 -8.15
CA ILE A 98 9.65 7.72 -9.27
C ILE A 98 10.22 6.32 -9.01
N HIS A 99 10.63 6.02 -7.78
CA HIS A 99 11.15 4.70 -7.44
C HIS A 99 10.08 3.61 -7.60
N ILE A 100 8.84 3.89 -7.15
CA ILE A 100 7.71 2.97 -7.31
C ILE A 100 7.38 2.77 -8.78
N LYS A 101 7.29 3.86 -9.56
CA LYS A 101 7.05 3.81 -11.00
C LYS A 101 8.09 2.94 -11.71
N ASN A 102 9.38 3.20 -11.46
CA ASN A 102 10.45 2.46 -12.12
C ASN A 102 10.39 0.97 -11.80
N LEU A 103 10.14 0.61 -10.53
CA LEU A 103 9.98 -0.77 -10.11
C LEU A 103 8.81 -1.46 -10.82
N LEU A 104 7.66 -0.78 -10.93
CA LEU A 104 6.49 -1.32 -11.63
C LEU A 104 6.74 -1.51 -13.13
N GLN A 105 7.43 -0.57 -13.77
CA GLN A 105 7.78 -0.67 -15.18
C GLN A 105 8.80 -1.78 -15.44
N GLU A 106 9.76 -1.96 -14.54
CA GLU A 106 10.72 -3.07 -14.62
C GLU A 106 10.02 -4.42 -14.43
N ALA A 107 9.13 -4.53 -13.45
CA ALA A 107 8.30 -5.73 -13.27
C ALA A 107 7.45 -6.01 -14.50
N ALA A 108 6.82 -5.00 -15.10
CA ALA A 108 6.01 -5.18 -16.33
C ALA A 108 6.85 -5.67 -17.53
N LYS A 109 8.09 -5.22 -17.66
CA LYS A 109 9.01 -5.74 -18.69
C LYS A 109 9.34 -7.21 -18.47
N ASN A 110 9.64 -7.57 -17.23
CA ASN A 110 10.13 -8.91 -16.92
C ASN A 110 9.01 -9.95 -16.91
N GLU A 111 7.84 -9.62 -16.36
CA GLU A 111 6.73 -10.57 -16.17
C GLU A 111 5.81 -10.65 -17.39
N TYR A 112 5.61 -9.52 -18.09
CA TYR A 112 4.67 -9.43 -19.21
C TYR A 112 5.34 -9.18 -20.56
N ASN A 113 6.67 -9.11 -20.61
CA ASN A 113 7.46 -8.83 -21.83
C ASN A 113 7.03 -7.52 -22.53
N ILE A 114 6.64 -6.51 -21.76
CA ILE A 114 6.20 -5.21 -22.28
C ILE A 114 7.43 -4.31 -22.46
N HIS A 115 7.73 -3.94 -23.72
CA HIS A 115 8.87 -3.08 -24.05
C HIS A 115 8.46 -1.74 -24.66
N CYS A 116 7.21 -1.59 -25.07
CA CYS A 116 6.70 -0.35 -25.64
C CYS A 116 6.62 0.75 -24.56
N LYS A 117 7.27 1.90 -24.78
CA LYS A 117 7.27 3.02 -23.85
C LYS A 117 5.86 3.53 -23.52
N LYS A 118 4.95 3.53 -24.51
CA LYS A 118 3.56 3.96 -24.33
C LYS A 118 2.83 3.05 -23.35
N GLU A 119 2.96 1.74 -23.50
CA GLU A 119 2.34 0.76 -22.61
C GLU A 119 2.96 0.82 -21.19
N LEU A 120 4.31 0.89 -21.11
CA LEU A 120 5.00 1.04 -19.83
C LEU A 120 4.59 2.31 -19.09
N SER A 121 4.22 3.37 -19.79
CA SER A 121 3.79 4.62 -19.16
C SER A 121 2.52 4.48 -18.33
N ALA A 122 1.70 3.44 -18.57
CA ALA A 122 0.51 3.12 -17.78
C ALA A 122 0.85 2.56 -16.39
N PHE A 123 2.05 2.00 -16.21
CA PHE A 123 2.50 1.44 -14.92
C PHE A 123 3.08 2.54 -14.04
N THR A 124 2.24 3.05 -13.16
CA THR A 124 2.57 4.15 -12.22
C THR A 124 2.15 3.78 -10.80
N SER A 125 2.53 4.56 -9.80
CA SER A 125 2.03 4.38 -8.44
C SER A 125 0.50 4.48 -8.36
N HIS A 126 -0.12 5.26 -9.25
CA HIS A 126 -1.57 5.34 -9.37
C HIS A 126 -2.20 4.02 -9.83
N SER A 127 -1.52 3.25 -10.68
CA SER A 127 -2.00 1.94 -11.14
C SER A 127 -2.23 0.95 -10.01
N ILE A 128 -1.39 0.98 -8.96
CA ILE A 128 -1.57 0.17 -7.75
C ILE A 128 -2.91 0.51 -7.08
N ARG A 129 -3.23 1.80 -7.00
CA ARG A 129 -4.46 2.27 -6.37
C ARG A 129 -5.69 1.90 -7.19
N VAL A 130 -5.59 1.99 -8.51
CA VAL A 130 -6.65 1.53 -9.43
C VAL A 130 -6.84 0.03 -9.32
N GLY A 131 -5.76 -0.76 -9.34
CA GLY A 131 -5.81 -2.21 -9.18
C GLY A 131 -6.44 -2.62 -7.85
N ALA A 132 -6.10 -1.95 -6.74
CA ALA A 132 -6.72 -2.18 -5.44
C ALA A 132 -8.23 -1.86 -5.46
N CYS A 133 -8.65 -0.80 -6.15
CA CYS A 133 -10.07 -0.46 -6.32
C CYS A 133 -10.83 -1.57 -7.05
N VAL A 134 -10.30 -2.03 -8.18
CA VAL A 134 -10.90 -3.11 -8.96
C VAL A 134 -10.98 -4.39 -8.15
N LEU A 135 -9.89 -4.78 -7.48
CA LEU A 135 -9.84 -5.99 -6.65
C LEU A 135 -10.87 -5.95 -5.52
N LEU A 136 -10.97 -4.86 -4.77
CA LEU A 136 -11.94 -4.73 -3.69
C LEU A 136 -13.38 -4.82 -4.22
N HIS A 137 -13.64 -4.21 -5.36
CA HIS A 137 -14.96 -4.25 -5.97
C HIS A 137 -15.35 -5.66 -6.46
N THR A 138 -14.43 -6.41 -7.06
CA THR A 138 -14.67 -7.81 -7.47
C THR A 138 -14.93 -8.73 -6.27
N GLN A 139 -14.44 -8.38 -5.08
CA GLN A 139 -14.72 -9.08 -3.82
C GLN A 139 -16.00 -8.59 -3.13
N ASN A 140 -16.86 -7.83 -3.83
CA ASN A 140 -18.14 -7.29 -3.33
C ASN A 140 -18.00 -6.35 -2.12
N ILE A 141 -16.84 -5.70 -1.97
CA ILE A 141 -16.69 -4.63 -0.96
C ILE A 141 -17.51 -3.42 -1.41
N SER A 142 -18.22 -2.81 -0.47
CA SER A 142 -19.11 -1.67 -0.76
C SER A 142 -18.32 -0.49 -1.36
N PRO A 143 -18.95 0.32 -2.25
CA PRO A 143 -18.31 1.53 -2.77
C PRO A 143 -17.86 2.49 -1.69
N GLU A 144 -18.60 2.58 -0.59
CA GLU A 144 -18.31 3.43 0.57
C GLU A 144 -17.03 2.95 1.29
N ASP A 145 -16.90 1.64 1.51
CA ASP A 145 -15.70 1.05 2.12
C ASP A 145 -14.48 1.17 1.21
N ILE A 146 -14.66 0.99 -0.11
CA ILE A 146 -13.59 1.21 -1.11
C ILE A 146 -13.14 2.67 -1.04
N LYS A 147 -14.07 3.61 -1.05
CA LYS A 147 -13.81 5.05 -0.98
C LYS A 147 -13.06 5.40 0.30
N PHE A 148 -13.51 4.89 1.44
CA PHE A 148 -12.86 5.06 2.74
C PHE A 148 -11.45 4.45 2.75
N ARG A 149 -11.32 3.19 2.36
CA ARG A 149 -10.05 2.45 2.42
C ARG A 149 -8.98 3.04 1.49
N LEU A 150 -9.38 3.47 0.30
CA LEU A 150 -8.50 4.08 -0.69
C LEU A 150 -8.44 5.62 -0.57
N ARG A 151 -9.15 6.20 0.40
CA ARG A 151 -9.16 7.65 0.69
C ARG A 151 -9.52 8.49 -0.54
N TRP A 152 -10.63 8.15 -1.17
CA TRP A 152 -11.18 8.91 -2.29
C TRP A 152 -12.30 9.80 -1.79
N ARG A 153 -12.27 11.10 -2.16
CA ARG A 153 -13.34 12.04 -1.79
C ARG A 153 -14.54 11.96 -2.72
N SER A 154 -14.28 11.73 -4.00
CA SER A 154 -15.31 11.67 -5.03
C SER A 154 -15.54 10.25 -5.51
N ASP A 155 -16.63 10.04 -6.21
CA ASP A 155 -16.96 8.77 -6.84
C ASP A 155 -16.23 8.53 -8.17
N THR A 156 -15.21 9.34 -8.46
CA THR A 156 -14.38 9.21 -9.67
C THR A 156 -13.78 7.81 -9.82
N PHE A 157 -13.56 7.07 -8.71
CA PHE A 157 -13.08 5.69 -8.77
C PHE A 157 -14.00 4.76 -9.57
N ARG A 158 -15.30 5.07 -9.66
CA ARG A 158 -16.27 4.29 -10.44
C ARG A 158 -15.93 4.27 -11.93
N THR A 159 -15.17 5.25 -12.44
CA THR A 159 -14.71 5.24 -13.83
C THR A 159 -13.75 4.08 -14.13
N TYR A 160 -13.00 3.61 -13.13
CA TYR A 160 -12.09 2.47 -13.27
C TYR A 160 -12.80 1.12 -13.26
N LEU A 161 -14.07 1.09 -12.86
CA LEU A 161 -14.89 -0.13 -12.80
C LEU A 161 -15.66 -0.40 -14.10
N ARG A 162 -15.84 0.62 -14.94
CA ARG A 162 -16.75 0.56 -16.13
C ARG A 162 -16.34 -0.48 -17.17
N ASN A 163 -15.03 -0.71 -17.34
CA ASN A 163 -14.49 -1.60 -18.38
C ASN A 163 -13.81 -2.83 -17.78
N ASN A 164 -14.29 -3.33 -16.65
CA ASN A 164 -13.77 -4.53 -16.03
C ASN A 164 -14.49 -5.75 -16.61
N LEU A 165 -13.73 -6.61 -17.33
CA LEU A 165 -14.27 -7.81 -17.96
C LEU A 165 -14.96 -8.76 -16.96
N GLN A 166 -14.36 -8.99 -15.80
CA GLN A 166 -14.93 -9.84 -14.74
C GLN A 166 -16.28 -9.31 -14.23
N LEU A 167 -16.46 -7.99 -14.16
CA LEU A 167 -17.74 -7.39 -13.81
C LEU A 167 -18.77 -7.55 -14.93
N ALA A 168 -18.35 -7.40 -16.18
CA ALA A 168 -19.22 -7.61 -17.33
C ALA A 168 -19.71 -9.07 -17.37
N GLU A 169 -18.85 -10.04 -17.14
CA GLU A 169 -19.19 -11.45 -17.03
C GLU A 169 -20.17 -11.72 -15.89
N LYS A 170 -19.89 -11.17 -14.70
CA LYS A 170 -20.76 -11.29 -13.54
C LYS A 170 -22.16 -10.69 -13.78
N HIS A 171 -22.23 -9.53 -14.46
CA HIS A 171 -23.51 -8.92 -14.83
C HIS A 171 -24.30 -9.78 -15.84
N ARG A 172 -23.60 -10.33 -16.85
CA ARG A 172 -24.21 -11.29 -17.79
C ARG A 172 -24.81 -12.47 -17.06
N ASP A 173 -24.04 -13.10 -16.16
CA ASP A 173 -24.47 -14.28 -15.43
C ASP A 173 -25.64 -13.98 -14.48
N ALA A 174 -25.65 -12.81 -13.84
CA ALA A 174 -26.77 -12.37 -13.02
C ALA A 174 -28.06 -12.16 -13.84
N ILE A 175 -27.95 -11.62 -15.07
CA ILE A 175 -29.10 -11.45 -15.97
C ILE A 175 -29.60 -12.80 -16.49
N ALA A 176 -28.70 -13.72 -16.79
CA ALA A 176 -29.04 -15.04 -17.31
C ALA A 176 -29.76 -15.94 -16.27
N ASN A 177 -29.58 -15.65 -14.97
CA ASN A 177 -30.17 -16.41 -13.85
C ASN A 177 -31.36 -15.68 -13.18
N ALA A 178 -31.81 -14.57 -13.74
CA ALA A 178 -33.01 -13.83 -13.27
C ALA A 178 -34.25 -14.26 -13.99
#